data_d78b6554810b93585283ee73047ce681
#
_entry.id   d78b6554810b93585283ee73047ce681
#
_cell.length_a   1.000
_cell.length_b   1.000
_cell.length_c   1.000
_cell.angle_alpha   90.00
_cell.angle_beta   90.00
_cell.angle_gamma   90.00
#
_symmetry.space_group_name_H-M   'P 1'
#
loop_
_entity.id
_entity.type
_entity.pdbx_description
1 polymer ?
#
loop_
_entity_poly.entity_id
_entity_poly.type
_entity_poly.pdbx_seq_one_letter_code
_entity_poly.pdbx_strand_id
1 'polypeptide(L)'
;LASTSAFSAARCGQFFFTIDDSGKSIVNGEKVTSQKVTFLKTQGDWNNIKLDMTLMPARDGNMYGYEFIKQNGKAFLNVELIRRVMEEPRIIGSFDCKRVPD
;
A
#
# COMPACT_ATOMS: atom_id res chain seq x y z
N LEU A 1 4.14 19.75 -19.17
CA LEU A 1 3.29 20.02 -18.07
C LEU A 1 3.24 18.86 -17.08
N ALA A 2 3.69 19.12 -15.90
CA ALA A 2 3.80 18.06 -14.92
C ALA A 2 2.44 17.59 -14.49
N SER A 3 2.23 16.32 -14.59
CA SER A 3 1.10 15.68 -13.96
C SER A 3 1.23 15.85 -12.47
N THR A 4 0.26 16.47 -11.88
CA THR A 4 0.23 16.55 -10.43
C THR A 4 -0.41 15.29 -9.89
N SER A 5 0.34 14.24 -9.89
CA SER A 5 -0.08 13.07 -9.18
C SER A 5 -0.17 13.46 -7.70
N ALA A 6 -1.33 13.28 -7.10
CA ALA A 6 -1.54 13.56 -5.68
C ALA A 6 -0.68 12.66 -4.81
N PHE A 7 -0.11 11.64 -5.40
CA PHE A 7 0.71 10.67 -4.68
C PHE A 7 1.93 10.30 -5.51
N SER A 8 3.11 10.49 -4.94
CA SER A 8 4.34 9.97 -5.51
C SER A 8 4.68 8.65 -4.82
N ALA A 9 5.88 8.16 -5.01
CA ALA A 9 6.29 6.92 -4.40
C ALA A 9 6.58 7.10 -2.91
N ALA A 10 6.48 6.04 -2.16
CA ALA A 10 6.81 6.02 -0.75
C ALA A 10 7.63 4.77 -0.44
N ARG A 11 8.61 4.93 0.44
CA ARG A 11 9.39 3.81 0.94
C ARG A 11 8.94 3.48 2.34
N CYS A 12 8.47 2.28 2.54
CA CYS A 12 7.92 1.82 3.80
C CYS A 12 8.76 0.63 4.27
N GLY A 13 9.83 0.92 5.04
CA GLY A 13 10.78 -0.11 5.40
C GLY A 13 11.46 -0.65 4.14
N GLN A 14 11.32 -1.94 3.90
CA GLN A 14 11.88 -2.57 2.70
C GLN A 14 10.89 -2.61 1.54
N PHE A 15 9.72 -2.00 1.71
CA PHE A 15 8.68 -1.99 0.68
C PHE A 15 8.69 -0.66 -0.06
N PHE A 16 8.67 -0.72 -1.38
CA PHE A 16 8.55 0.45 -2.22
C PHE A 16 7.14 0.47 -2.78
N PHE A 17 6.40 1.50 -2.44
CA PHE A 17 4.99 1.61 -2.79
C PHE A 17 4.75 2.80 -3.71
N THR A 18 4.02 2.59 -4.77
CA THR A 18 3.64 3.67 -5.67
C THR A 18 2.26 3.39 -6.26
N ILE A 19 1.70 4.38 -6.93
CA ILE A 19 0.42 4.27 -7.62
C ILE A 19 0.67 4.69 -9.07
N ASP A 20 0.23 3.86 -10.01
CA ASP A 20 0.43 4.17 -11.42
C ASP A 20 -0.62 5.17 -11.94
N ASP A 21 -0.52 5.54 -13.21
CA ASP A 21 -1.39 6.54 -13.81
C ASP A 21 -2.86 6.13 -13.83
N SER A 22 -3.12 4.83 -13.77
CA SER A 22 -4.50 4.33 -13.73
C SER A 22 -5.08 4.29 -12.33
N GLY A 23 -4.28 4.62 -11.31
CA GLY A 23 -4.70 4.57 -9.92
C GLY A 23 -4.46 3.21 -9.27
N LYS A 24 -3.76 2.31 -9.94
CA LYS A 24 -3.48 0.98 -9.41
C LYS A 24 -2.24 1.01 -8.53
N SER A 25 -2.33 0.39 -7.37
CA SER A 25 -1.21 0.31 -6.43
C SER A 25 -0.18 -0.70 -6.89
N ILE A 26 1.08 -0.37 -6.69
CA ILE A 26 2.21 -1.22 -7.04
C ILE A 26 3.12 -1.32 -5.83
N VAL A 27 3.40 -2.54 -5.38
CA VAL A 27 4.29 -2.79 -4.24
C VAL A 27 5.48 -3.58 -4.73
N ASN A 28 6.68 -3.02 -4.57
CA ASN A 28 7.92 -3.64 -5.04
C ASN A 28 7.87 -4.05 -6.51
N GLY A 29 7.22 -3.22 -7.34
CA GLY A 29 7.12 -3.47 -8.77
C GLY A 29 6.02 -4.43 -9.19
N GLU A 30 5.21 -4.90 -8.25
CA GLU A 30 4.10 -5.80 -8.56
C GLU A 30 2.77 -5.12 -8.34
N LYS A 31 1.91 -5.16 -9.34
CA LYS A 31 0.55 -4.60 -9.23
C LYS A 31 -0.29 -5.46 -8.29
N VAL A 32 -0.96 -4.80 -7.37
CA VAL A 32 -1.84 -5.52 -6.44
C VAL A 32 -3.03 -6.11 -7.21
N THR A 33 -3.57 -7.21 -6.70
CA THR A 33 -4.68 -7.90 -7.36
C THR A 33 -6.02 -7.30 -7.00
N SER A 34 -6.10 -6.61 -5.85
CA SER A 34 -7.30 -5.86 -5.49
C SER A 34 -6.91 -4.69 -4.60
N GLN A 35 -7.74 -3.66 -4.60
CA GLN A 35 -7.53 -2.50 -3.75
C GLN A 35 -8.85 -1.82 -3.46
N LYS A 36 -8.90 -1.17 -2.29
CA LYS A 36 -10.05 -0.38 -1.87
C LYS A 36 -9.56 0.86 -1.16
N VAL A 37 -10.03 2.01 -1.59
CA VAL A 37 -9.71 3.29 -0.97
C VAL A 37 -10.83 3.71 -0.04
N THR A 38 -10.47 4.11 1.17
CA THR A 38 -11.41 4.69 2.11
C THR A 38 -10.91 6.08 2.48
N PHE A 39 -11.73 7.09 2.30
CA PHE A 39 -11.40 8.44 2.72
C PHE A 39 -11.74 8.60 4.20
N LEU A 40 -10.75 8.99 5.00
CA LEU A 40 -10.88 9.01 6.45
C LEU A 40 -11.56 10.28 6.97
N LYS A 41 -11.57 11.32 6.17
CA LYS A 41 -12.23 12.58 6.51
C LYS A 41 -13.22 12.99 5.44
N THR A 42 -12.74 13.69 4.42
CA THR A 42 -13.59 14.20 3.36
C THR A 42 -13.38 13.40 2.10
N GLN A 43 -14.45 13.08 1.39
CA GLN A 43 -14.38 12.41 0.10
C GLN A 43 -13.46 13.19 -0.84
N GLY A 44 -12.47 12.52 -1.40
CA GLY A 44 -11.50 13.13 -2.29
C GLY A 44 -10.26 13.69 -1.60
N ASP A 45 -10.19 13.62 -0.27
CA ASP A 45 -9.04 14.09 0.47
C ASP A 45 -7.96 12.99 0.55
N TRP A 46 -7.06 13.00 -0.40
CA TRP A 46 -6.01 11.99 -0.51
C TRP A 46 -4.91 12.12 0.55
N ASN A 47 -4.99 13.14 1.39
CA ASN A 47 -4.07 13.28 2.52
C ASN A 47 -4.57 12.53 3.75
N ASN A 48 -5.77 12.00 3.71
CA ASN A 48 -6.36 11.25 4.81
C ASN A 48 -7.09 10.05 4.22
N ILE A 49 -6.32 9.00 3.93
CA ILE A 49 -6.84 7.81 3.28
C ILE A 49 -6.37 6.54 3.96
N LYS A 50 -7.14 5.50 3.75
CA LYS A 50 -6.78 4.13 4.07
C LYS A 50 -6.93 3.33 2.78
N LEU A 51 -5.86 2.69 2.37
CA LEU A 51 -5.83 1.92 1.13
C LEU A 51 -5.59 0.47 1.47
N ASP A 52 -6.62 -0.34 1.31
CA ASP A 52 -6.55 -1.79 1.55
C ASP A 52 -6.22 -2.48 0.23
N MET A 53 -5.20 -3.32 0.25
CA MET A 53 -4.70 -3.97 -0.96
C MET A 53 -4.40 -5.43 -0.70
N THR A 54 -4.56 -6.26 -1.73
CA THR A 54 -4.11 -7.64 -1.67
C THR A 54 -3.28 -7.96 -2.91
N LEU A 55 -2.29 -8.83 -2.72
CA LEU A 55 -1.45 -9.32 -3.80
C LEU A 55 -1.47 -10.85 -3.71
N MET A 56 -2.24 -11.50 -4.60
CA MET A 56 -2.55 -12.91 -4.51
C MET A 56 -2.54 -13.57 -5.89
N PRO A 57 -1.50 -14.32 -6.24
CA PRO A 57 -0.25 -14.47 -5.50
C PRO A 57 0.80 -13.42 -5.89
N ALA A 58 1.76 -13.19 -5.01
CA ALA A 58 2.96 -12.43 -5.36
C ALA A 58 3.92 -13.31 -6.16
N ARG A 59 5.01 -12.69 -6.64
CA ARG A 59 6.02 -13.44 -7.42
C ARG A 59 6.63 -14.59 -6.64
N ASP A 60 6.75 -14.44 -5.34
CA ASP A 60 7.33 -15.49 -4.49
C ASP A 60 6.34 -16.60 -4.16
N GLY A 61 5.12 -16.52 -4.71
CA GLY A 61 4.08 -17.53 -4.48
C GLY A 61 3.27 -17.31 -3.22
N ASN A 62 3.63 -16.36 -2.41
CA ASN A 62 2.88 -16.03 -1.19
C ASN A 62 1.76 -15.05 -1.48
N MET A 63 0.82 -14.94 -0.55
CA MET A 63 -0.29 -13.99 -0.64
C MET A 63 -0.14 -12.96 0.46
N TYR A 64 -0.21 -11.69 0.09
CA TYR A 64 0.00 -10.58 1.02
C TYR A 64 -1.21 -9.68 1.09
N GLY A 65 -1.47 -9.18 2.30
CA GLY A 65 -2.39 -8.08 2.52
C GLY A 65 -1.60 -6.85 2.92
N TYR A 66 -1.95 -5.72 2.35
CA TYR A 66 -1.30 -4.44 2.66
C TYR A 66 -2.36 -3.43 3.06
N GLU A 67 -2.03 -2.63 4.06
CA GLU A 67 -2.89 -1.52 4.46
C GLU A 67 -2.02 -0.28 4.54
N PHE A 68 -2.21 0.63 3.60
CA PHE A 68 -1.48 1.88 3.58
C PHE A 68 -2.37 2.96 4.18
N ILE A 69 -1.90 3.61 5.23
CA ILE A 69 -2.66 4.66 5.91
C ILE A 69 -1.87 5.95 5.85
N LYS A 70 -2.51 7.00 5.33
CA LYS A 70 -1.96 8.34 5.33
C LYS A 70 -2.91 9.24 6.07
N GLN A 71 -2.43 9.86 7.13
CA GLN A 71 -3.28 10.68 8.00
C GLN A 71 -2.43 11.67 8.77
N ASN A 72 -2.88 12.92 8.83
CA ASN A 72 -2.21 13.97 9.61
C ASN A 72 -0.74 14.13 9.29
N GLY A 73 -0.40 14.04 8.01
CA GLY A 73 0.98 14.20 7.55
C GLY A 73 1.87 13.00 7.80
N LYS A 74 1.33 11.92 8.32
CA LYS A 74 2.06 10.68 8.56
C LYS A 74 1.55 9.60 7.65
N ALA A 75 2.44 8.68 7.27
CA ALA A 75 2.06 7.54 6.44
C ALA A 75 2.75 6.30 6.94
N PHE A 76 2.04 5.20 6.94
CA PHE A 76 2.63 3.92 7.30
C PHE A 76 1.94 2.79 6.54
N LEU A 77 2.65 1.68 6.44
CA LEU A 77 2.19 0.49 5.74
C LEU A 77 2.18 -0.69 6.70
N ASN A 78 1.04 -1.34 6.82
CA ASN A 78 0.89 -2.59 7.53
C ASN A 78 0.94 -3.72 6.52
N VAL A 79 1.73 -4.75 6.79
CA VAL A 79 1.90 -5.87 5.89
C VAL A 79 1.53 -7.15 6.64
N GLU A 80 0.73 -7.98 6.00
CA GLU A 80 0.31 -9.25 6.56
C GLU A 80 0.54 -10.35 5.53
N LEU A 81 1.10 -11.47 5.98
CA LEU A 81 1.15 -12.66 5.16
C LEU A 81 -0.17 -13.41 5.35
N ILE A 82 -0.93 -13.54 4.26
CA ILE A 82 -2.22 -14.22 4.32
C ILE A 82 -1.98 -15.71 4.41
N ARG A 83 -2.45 -16.32 5.49
CA ARG A 83 -2.24 -17.74 5.74
C ARG A 83 -3.13 -18.57 4.84
N ARG A 84 -2.55 -19.64 4.30
CA ARG A 84 -3.31 -20.60 3.50
C ARG A 84 -4.01 -21.62 4.37
N VAL A 85 -3.42 -21.92 5.55
CA VAL A 85 -4.02 -22.80 6.55
C VAL A 85 -3.86 -22.15 7.91
N MET A 86 -4.69 -22.54 8.86
CA MET A 86 -4.70 -21.91 10.19
C MET A 86 -3.40 -22.10 10.96
N GLU A 87 -2.69 -23.19 10.68
CA GLU A 87 -1.45 -23.51 11.40
C GLU A 87 -0.26 -22.68 10.95
N GLU A 88 -0.34 -22.02 9.80
CA GLU A 88 0.77 -21.19 9.34
C GLU A 88 0.89 -19.96 10.24
N PRO A 89 2.13 -19.54 10.56
CA PRO A 89 2.29 -18.33 11.38
C PRO A 89 1.78 -17.11 10.63
N ARG A 90 1.14 -16.24 11.36
CA ARG A 90 0.68 -14.96 10.83
C ARG A 90 1.81 -13.97 11.02
N ILE A 91 2.33 -13.46 9.92
CA ILE A 91 3.40 -12.47 9.94
C ILE A 91 2.80 -11.10 9.69
N ILE A 92 2.98 -10.21 10.66
CA ILE A 92 2.47 -8.85 10.58
C ILE A 92 3.63 -7.91 10.84
N GLY A 93 3.80 -6.94 9.95
CA GLY A 93 4.79 -5.90 10.11
C GLY A 93 4.16 -4.54 9.88
N SER A 94 4.66 -3.54 10.57
CA SER A 94 4.22 -2.17 10.41
C SER A 94 5.44 -1.30 10.15
N PHE A 95 5.38 -0.50 9.09
CA PHE A 95 6.53 0.27 8.62
C PHE A 95 6.14 1.72 8.38
N ASP A 96 6.93 2.65 8.94
CA ASP A 96 6.75 4.06 8.62
C ASP A 96 7.15 4.30 7.18
N CYS A 97 6.37 5.12 6.49
CA CYS A 97 6.62 5.44 5.10
C CYS A 97 7.22 6.82 4.96
N LYS A 98 8.20 6.93 4.07
CA LYS A 98 8.80 8.21 3.72
C LYS A 98 8.57 8.47 2.24
N ARG A 99 8.23 9.69 1.92
CA ARG A 99 8.03 10.10 0.54
C ARG A 99 9.34 10.00 -0.22
N VAL A 100 9.28 9.39 -1.38
CA VAL A 100 10.42 9.29 -2.29
C VAL A 100 10.25 10.34 -3.37
N PRO A 101 11.19 11.30 -3.52
CA PRO A 101 11.07 12.29 -4.59
C PRO A 101 11.19 11.64 -5.95
N ASP A 102 10.48 12.20 -6.90
CA ASP A 102 10.56 11.74 -8.29
C ASP A 102 11.90 12.07 -8.92
#